data_8a91393fa2a2bb1ca61e293950dce55f
#
_entry.id   8a91393fa2a2bb1ca61e293950dce55f
#
_cell.length_a   1.000
_cell.length_b   1.000
_cell.length_c   1.000
_cell.angle_alpha   90.00
_cell.angle_beta   90.00
_cell.angle_gamma   90.00
#
_symmetry.space_group_name_H-M   'P 1'
#
loop_
_entity.id
_entity.type
_entity.pdbx_description
1 polymer ?
#
loop_
_entity_poly.entity_id
_entity_poly.type
_entity_poly.pdbx_seq_one_letter_code
_entity_poly.pdbx_strand_id
1 'polypeptide(L)'
;KFLTSGEGQSVFAAYNKIMDCTRVVGTIYPMFRKASARQDDQGVVTVNWCTRKDGVSQDSLIARHRTYRDGLTDDAAMQWWGIGYPSAGARKGQFPGEFYHWNTYADMKAYAQAQNNMANNEGWRGRQDYYDSYADCSGELLMTHTVVKRNQ
;
A
#
# COMPACT_ATOMS: atom_id res chain seq x y z
N LYS A 1 22.36 7.15 -0.42
CA LYS A 1 23.71 7.05 -1.02
C LYS A 1 23.68 6.56 -2.47
N PHE A 2 22.90 5.51 -2.85
CA PHE A 2 22.84 5.01 -4.23
C PHE A 2 22.34 6.05 -5.23
N LEU A 3 21.28 6.81 -4.90
CA LEU A 3 20.68 7.82 -5.78
C LEU A 3 21.63 8.97 -6.15
N THR A 4 22.66 9.22 -5.33
CA THR A 4 23.66 10.27 -5.51
C THR A 4 25.01 9.72 -5.96
N SER A 5 25.18 8.40 -6.09
CA SER A 5 26.39 7.76 -6.62
C SER A 5 26.43 7.84 -8.15
N GLY A 6 27.64 7.77 -8.74
CA GLY A 6 27.79 7.73 -10.18
C GLY A 6 27.08 6.53 -10.85
N GLU A 7 27.05 5.38 -10.16
CA GLU A 7 26.30 4.19 -10.61
C GLU A 7 24.81 4.45 -10.61
N GLY A 8 24.28 5.03 -9.52
CA GLY A 8 22.85 5.36 -9.44
C GLY A 8 22.42 6.35 -10.52
N GLN A 9 23.25 7.37 -10.78
CA GLN A 9 22.97 8.34 -11.83
C GLN A 9 23.00 7.72 -13.23
N SER A 10 23.92 6.79 -13.51
CA SER A 10 23.99 6.10 -14.80
C SER A 10 22.78 5.18 -15.02
N VAL A 11 22.31 4.48 -13.98
CA VAL A 11 21.10 3.68 -14.03
C VAL A 11 19.87 4.57 -14.32
N PHE A 12 19.76 5.71 -13.64
CA PHE A 12 18.65 6.64 -13.90
C PHE A 12 18.71 7.26 -15.30
N ALA A 13 19.90 7.57 -15.82
CA ALA A 13 20.05 8.05 -17.18
C ALA A 13 19.62 7.01 -18.23
N ALA A 14 19.89 5.72 -17.96
CA ALA A 14 19.40 4.62 -18.81
C ALA A 14 17.87 4.48 -18.73
N TYR A 15 17.29 4.54 -17.55
CA TYR A 15 15.84 4.51 -17.37
C TYR A 15 15.11 5.65 -18.09
N ASN A 16 15.64 6.87 -17.99
CA ASN A 16 15.01 8.05 -18.62
C ASN A 16 15.02 8.00 -20.15
N LYS A 17 15.78 7.07 -20.77
CA LYS A 17 15.76 6.85 -22.23
C LYS A 17 14.58 5.97 -22.68
N ILE A 18 14.04 5.17 -21.78
CA ILE A 18 13.02 4.16 -22.11
C ILE A 18 11.65 4.47 -21.45
N MET A 19 11.64 5.31 -20.44
CA MET A 19 10.39 5.71 -19.76
C MET A 19 10.52 7.10 -19.15
N ASP A 20 9.41 7.81 -19.11
CA ASP A 20 9.28 9.07 -18.38
C ASP A 20 8.78 8.77 -16.97
N CYS A 21 9.61 9.04 -15.97
CA CYS A 21 9.33 8.70 -14.58
C CYS A 21 9.25 9.93 -13.68
N THR A 22 8.18 10.06 -12.96
CA THR A 22 8.10 11.00 -11.84
C THR A 22 8.56 10.32 -10.55
N ARG A 23 9.46 10.98 -9.84
CA ARG A 23 9.95 10.51 -8.54
C ARG A 23 9.23 11.22 -7.42
N VAL A 24 8.78 10.44 -6.46
CA VAL A 24 8.12 10.94 -5.27
C VAL A 24 8.77 10.33 -4.05
N VAL A 25 9.02 11.16 -3.07
CA VAL A 25 9.41 10.72 -1.74
C VAL A 25 8.15 10.64 -0.89
N GLY A 26 7.95 9.53 -0.24
CA GLY A 26 6.81 9.31 0.65
C GLY A 26 7.25 8.62 1.95
N THR A 27 6.39 8.70 2.95
CA THR A 27 6.54 7.97 4.20
C THR A 27 5.53 6.85 4.22
N ILE A 28 5.98 5.61 4.50
CA ILE A 28 5.09 4.47 4.71
C ILE A 28 5.12 4.11 6.18
N TYR A 29 3.94 4.08 6.79
CA TYR A 29 3.73 3.62 8.16
C TYR A 29 3.29 2.16 8.11
N PRO A 30 4.14 1.21 8.57
CA PRO A 30 3.74 -0.20 8.67
C PRO A 30 2.66 -0.33 9.74
N MET A 31 1.50 -0.84 9.35
CA MET A 31 0.35 -1.05 10.24
C MET A 31 0.28 -2.49 10.74
N PHE A 32 0.49 -3.45 9.84
CA PHE A 32 0.43 -4.87 10.16
C PHE A 32 1.52 -5.63 9.42
N ARG A 33 2.10 -6.61 10.10
CA ARG A 33 2.98 -7.61 9.52
C ARG A 33 2.68 -8.94 10.18
N LYS A 34 2.30 -9.90 9.36
CA LYS A 34 2.07 -11.27 9.78
C LYS A 34 3.37 -11.85 10.37
N ALA A 35 3.32 -12.48 11.55
CA ALA A 35 4.51 -13.06 12.18
C ALA A 35 5.13 -14.16 11.32
N SER A 36 4.28 -14.95 10.64
CA SER A 36 4.66 -16.01 9.70
C SER A 36 4.91 -15.52 8.28
N ALA A 37 4.95 -14.18 8.04
CA ALA A 37 5.14 -13.65 6.70
C ALA A 37 6.47 -14.14 6.11
N ARG A 38 6.37 -14.87 5.01
CA ARG A 38 7.53 -15.33 4.26
C ARG A 38 8.16 -14.15 3.52
N GLN A 39 9.48 -14.20 3.42
CA GLN A 39 10.21 -13.32 2.51
C GLN A 39 10.36 -14.02 1.16
N ASP A 40 9.23 -14.25 0.51
CA ASP A 40 9.23 -14.88 -0.81
C ASP A 40 9.76 -13.90 -1.87
N ASP A 41 10.39 -14.43 -2.90
CA ASP A 41 10.92 -13.61 -4.00
C ASP A 41 9.83 -13.13 -4.95
N GLN A 42 8.63 -13.65 -4.82
CA GLN A 42 7.45 -13.29 -5.60
C GLN A 42 6.25 -13.11 -4.69
N GLY A 43 5.32 -12.27 -5.12
CA GLY A 43 4.09 -12.04 -4.39
C GLY A 43 3.13 -11.13 -5.15
N VAL A 44 2.05 -10.80 -4.47
CA VAL A 44 1.03 -9.89 -4.97
C VAL A 44 1.00 -8.65 -4.10
N VAL A 45 0.90 -7.50 -4.73
CA VAL A 45 0.77 -6.20 -4.08
C VAL A 45 -0.52 -5.55 -4.54
N THR A 46 -1.25 -4.96 -3.62
CA THR A 46 -2.32 -4.03 -3.96
C THR A 46 -2.02 -2.63 -3.46
N VAL A 47 -2.38 -1.63 -4.26
CA VAL A 47 -2.30 -0.22 -3.89
C VAL A 47 -3.68 0.39 -4.09
N ASN A 48 -4.20 1.01 -3.04
CA ASN A 48 -5.48 1.70 -3.10
C ASN A 48 -5.31 3.14 -2.63
N TRP A 49 -5.47 4.09 -3.54
CA TRP A 49 -5.37 5.52 -3.24
C TRP A 49 -6.66 6.03 -2.62
N CYS A 50 -6.53 6.84 -1.58
CA CYS A 50 -7.65 7.37 -0.83
C CYS A 50 -7.47 8.86 -0.53
N THR A 51 -8.60 9.57 -0.43
CA THR A 51 -8.70 10.95 0.03
C THR A 51 -9.63 10.97 1.24
N ARG A 52 -9.24 11.66 2.29
CA ARG A 52 -10.10 11.82 3.48
C ARG A 52 -11.37 12.56 3.10
N LYS A 53 -12.46 12.17 3.74
CA LYS A 53 -13.71 12.91 3.63
C LYS A 53 -13.62 14.26 4.34
N ASP A 54 -14.41 15.21 3.88
CA ASP A 54 -14.53 16.51 4.51
C ASP A 54 -14.93 16.38 5.98
N GLY A 55 -14.24 17.12 6.85
CA GLY A 55 -14.46 17.07 8.30
C GLY A 55 -13.76 15.91 9.04
N VAL A 56 -13.18 14.94 8.36
CA VAL A 56 -12.42 13.87 9.00
C VAL A 56 -11.01 14.36 9.33
N SER A 57 -10.69 14.42 10.63
CA SER A 57 -9.34 14.78 11.06
C SER A 57 -8.33 13.66 10.79
N GLN A 58 -7.05 14.03 10.70
CA GLN A 58 -5.96 13.06 10.57
C GLN A 58 -5.95 12.08 11.77
N ASP A 59 -6.18 12.57 12.97
CA ASP A 59 -6.18 11.75 14.19
C ASP A 59 -7.33 10.74 14.19
N SER A 60 -8.52 11.15 13.74
CA SER A 60 -9.68 10.27 13.60
C SER A 60 -9.40 9.14 12.59
N LEU A 61 -8.80 9.47 11.45
CA LEU A 61 -8.41 8.48 10.43
C LEU A 61 -7.36 7.50 10.98
N ILE A 62 -6.34 8.01 11.68
CA ILE A 62 -5.31 7.17 12.30
C ILE A 62 -5.92 6.25 13.36
N ALA A 63 -6.82 6.75 14.19
CA ALA A 63 -7.53 5.94 15.19
C ALA A 63 -8.32 4.81 14.53
N ARG A 64 -9.03 5.08 13.43
CA ARG A 64 -9.76 4.07 12.66
C ARG A 64 -8.84 2.99 12.09
N HIS A 65 -7.68 3.39 11.52
CA HIS A 65 -6.69 2.43 11.03
C HIS A 65 -6.11 1.56 12.15
N ARG A 66 -5.83 2.13 13.32
CA ARG A 66 -5.36 1.36 14.49
C ARG A 66 -6.40 0.34 14.95
N THR A 67 -7.66 0.72 15.05
CA THR A 67 -8.75 -0.20 15.39
C THR A 67 -8.81 -1.39 14.43
N TYR A 68 -8.69 -1.15 13.12
CA TYR A 68 -8.66 -2.23 12.14
C TYR A 68 -7.42 -3.11 12.31
N ARG A 69 -6.25 -2.51 12.49
CA ARG A 69 -4.99 -3.23 12.74
C ARG A 69 -5.10 -4.16 13.95
N ASP A 70 -5.68 -3.66 15.04
CA ASP A 70 -5.76 -4.39 16.31
C ASP A 70 -6.71 -5.60 16.23
N GLY A 71 -7.58 -5.65 15.22
CA GLY A 71 -8.42 -6.81 14.88
C GLY A 71 -7.75 -7.81 13.92
N LEU A 72 -6.57 -7.50 13.38
CA LEU A 72 -5.85 -8.43 12.49
C LEU A 72 -5.07 -9.46 13.29
N THR A 73 -5.13 -10.71 12.86
CA THR A 73 -4.42 -11.84 13.43
C THR A 73 -3.53 -12.52 12.39
N ASP A 74 -2.73 -13.48 12.82
CA ASP A 74 -1.88 -14.29 11.92
C ASP A 74 -2.68 -15.18 10.95
N ASP A 75 -4.00 -15.30 11.13
CA ASP A 75 -4.90 -15.96 10.18
C ASP A 75 -5.25 -15.08 8.97
N ALA A 76 -4.94 -13.78 9.03
CA ALA A 76 -5.16 -12.90 7.91
C ALA A 76 -4.48 -13.45 6.64
N ALA A 77 -5.17 -13.44 5.51
CA ALA A 77 -4.56 -13.84 4.23
C ALA A 77 -3.49 -12.86 3.76
N MET A 78 -3.59 -11.61 4.19
CA MET A 78 -2.62 -10.54 3.95
C MET A 78 -1.34 -10.77 4.77
N GLN A 79 -0.18 -10.57 4.16
CA GLN A 79 1.12 -10.70 4.83
C GLN A 79 1.59 -9.40 5.48
N TRP A 80 1.30 -8.30 4.84
CA TRP A 80 1.71 -6.97 5.29
C TRP A 80 0.71 -5.91 4.83
N TRP A 81 0.53 -4.89 5.66
CA TRP A 81 -0.24 -3.69 5.35
C TRP A 81 0.49 -2.45 5.86
N GLY A 82 0.55 -1.44 5.02
CA GLY A 82 1.05 -0.12 5.38
C GLY A 82 0.23 0.99 4.76
N ILE A 83 0.37 2.18 5.33
CA ILE A 83 -0.25 3.41 4.83
C ILE A 83 0.85 4.35 4.40
N GLY A 84 0.83 4.75 3.13
CA GLY A 84 1.80 5.65 2.55
C GLY A 84 1.23 7.05 2.32
N TYR A 85 2.04 8.05 2.63
CA TYR A 85 1.76 9.46 2.37
C TYR A 85 2.85 10.04 1.46
N PRO A 86 2.50 10.61 0.31
CA PRO A 86 3.45 11.40 -0.49
C PRO A 86 3.92 12.61 0.31
N SER A 87 5.24 12.79 0.47
CA SER A 87 5.82 13.86 1.29
C SER A 87 6.46 14.97 0.46
N ALA A 88 7.10 14.62 -0.66
CA ALA A 88 7.80 15.58 -1.52
C ALA A 88 7.85 15.10 -2.97
N GLY A 89 8.04 16.02 -3.90
CA GLY A 89 8.10 15.72 -5.34
C GLY A 89 6.73 15.54 -6.00
N ALA A 90 5.65 15.57 -5.22
CA ALA A 90 4.29 15.50 -5.73
C ALA A 90 3.78 16.91 -6.10
N ARG A 91 3.22 17.06 -7.28
CA ARG A 91 2.41 18.24 -7.62
C ARG A 91 0.96 17.99 -7.18
N LYS A 92 0.25 19.05 -6.78
CA LYS A 92 -1.17 18.97 -6.47
C LYS A 92 -1.93 18.33 -7.65
N GLY A 93 -2.71 17.30 -7.37
CA GLY A 93 -3.46 16.55 -8.39
C GLY A 93 -2.63 15.52 -9.18
N GLN A 94 -1.37 15.30 -8.86
CA GLN A 94 -0.52 14.28 -9.51
C GLN A 94 -0.87 12.85 -9.07
N PHE A 95 -1.40 12.70 -7.85
CA PHE A 95 -1.82 11.42 -7.30
C PHE A 95 -3.35 11.37 -7.19
N PRO A 96 -3.93 10.18 -7.33
CA PRO A 96 -5.37 10.01 -7.25
C PRO A 96 -5.92 10.14 -5.81
N GLY A 97 -5.08 10.42 -4.81
CA GLY A 97 -5.49 10.59 -3.42
C GLY A 97 -4.40 11.23 -2.54
N GLU A 98 -4.75 11.49 -1.28
CA GLU A 98 -3.86 12.07 -0.27
C GLU A 98 -2.93 11.03 0.35
N PHE A 99 -3.38 9.77 0.42
CA PHE A 99 -2.65 8.64 0.96
C PHE A 99 -3.03 7.36 0.23
N TYR A 100 -2.30 6.30 0.48
CA TYR A 100 -2.60 4.99 -0.12
C TYR A 100 -2.41 3.85 0.89
N HIS A 101 -3.25 2.85 0.75
CA HIS A 101 -3.05 1.56 1.38
C HIS A 101 -2.18 0.70 0.47
N TRP A 102 -1.16 0.10 1.07
CA TRP A 102 -0.30 -0.87 0.41
C TRP A 102 -0.44 -2.20 1.13
N ASN A 103 -0.92 -3.23 0.43
CA ASN A 103 -1.04 -4.56 0.99
C ASN A 103 -0.20 -5.54 0.21
N THR A 104 0.33 -6.56 0.88
CA THR A 104 1.04 -7.65 0.23
C THR A 104 0.43 -9.00 0.59
N TYR A 105 0.45 -9.90 -0.37
CA TYR A 105 -0.04 -11.27 -0.26
C TYR A 105 1.02 -12.23 -0.80
N ALA A 106 1.05 -13.46 -0.29
CA ALA A 106 2.01 -14.47 -0.73
C ALA A 106 1.89 -14.78 -2.24
N ASP A 107 0.64 -14.86 -2.73
CA ASP A 107 0.31 -15.18 -4.11
C ASP A 107 -1.11 -14.73 -4.46
N MET A 108 -1.55 -14.99 -5.68
CA MET A 108 -2.90 -14.70 -6.15
C MET A 108 -3.99 -15.50 -5.41
N LYS A 109 -3.67 -16.70 -4.91
CA LYS A 109 -4.61 -17.51 -4.12
C LYS A 109 -4.89 -16.84 -2.77
N ALA A 110 -3.83 -16.36 -2.08
CA ALA A 110 -3.97 -15.63 -0.82
C ALA A 110 -4.77 -14.32 -1.02
N TYR A 111 -4.52 -13.59 -2.12
CA TYR A 111 -5.32 -12.42 -2.48
C TYR A 111 -6.80 -12.79 -2.70
N ALA A 112 -7.09 -13.81 -3.51
CA ALA A 112 -8.45 -14.27 -3.76
C ALA A 112 -9.16 -14.72 -2.47
N GLN A 113 -8.45 -15.38 -1.56
CA GLN A 113 -8.95 -15.74 -0.23
C GLN A 113 -9.30 -14.50 0.60
N ALA A 114 -8.46 -13.46 0.57
CA ALA A 114 -8.75 -12.20 1.27
C ALA A 114 -10.03 -11.55 0.73
N GLN A 115 -10.23 -11.52 -0.60
CA GLN A 115 -11.44 -10.98 -1.21
C GLN A 115 -12.67 -11.82 -0.87
N ASN A 116 -12.55 -13.14 -0.88
CA ASN A 116 -13.63 -14.06 -0.49
C ASN A 116 -14.02 -13.86 0.99
N ASN A 117 -13.05 -13.75 1.89
CA ASN A 117 -13.28 -13.47 3.30
C ASN A 117 -13.95 -12.11 3.50
N MET A 118 -13.50 -11.10 2.76
CA MET A 118 -14.12 -9.78 2.76
C MET A 118 -15.59 -9.83 2.37
N ALA A 119 -15.93 -10.60 1.32
CA ALA A 119 -17.29 -10.69 0.81
C ALA A 119 -18.22 -11.52 1.73
N ASN A 120 -17.73 -12.62 2.30
CA ASN A 120 -18.57 -13.63 2.96
C ASN A 120 -18.55 -13.56 4.49
N ASN A 121 -17.55 -12.93 5.10
CA ASN A 121 -17.37 -12.87 6.56
C ASN A 121 -17.61 -11.46 7.14
N GLU A 122 -18.60 -10.74 6.60
CA GLU A 122 -18.99 -9.38 7.02
C GLU A 122 -17.89 -8.30 6.89
N GLY A 123 -16.71 -8.64 6.39
CA GLY A 123 -15.62 -7.67 6.15
C GLY A 123 -16.02 -6.51 5.25
N TRP A 124 -16.96 -6.77 4.31
CA TRP A 124 -17.52 -5.75 3.43
C TRP A 124 -18.23 -4.63 4.21
N ARG A 125 -18.86 -4.92 5.38
CA ARG A 125 -19.52 -3.91 6.22
C ARG A 125 -18.50 -2.92 6.79
N GLY A 126 -17.36 -3.43 7.28
CA GLY A 126 -16.28 -2.57 7.76
C GLY A 126 -15.62 -1.73 6.67
N ARG A 127 -15.55 -2.27 5.44
CA ARG A 127 -15.08 -1.54 4.26
C ARG A 127 -16.09 -0.46 3.85
N GLN A 128 -17.37 -0.78 3.85
CA GLN A 128 -18.44 0.17 3.54
C GLN A 128 -18.47 1.30 4.57
N ASP A 129 -18.45 0.98 5.85
CA ASP A 129 -18.36 1.97 6.93
C ASP A 129 -17.14 2.90 6.76
N TYR A 130 -16.00 2.35 6.38
CA TYR A 130 -14.80 3.14 6.11
C TYR A 130 -14.98 4.10 4.94
N TYR A 131 -15.59 3.64 3.85
CA TYR A 131 -15.87 4.46 2.67
C TYR A 131 -16.97 5.50 2.93
N ASP A 132 -17.95 5.17 3.73
CA ASP A 132 -19.03 6.10 4.06
C ASP A 132 -18.59 7.20 5.03
N SER A 133 -17.67 6.88 5.95
CA SER A 133 -17.38 7.73 7.11
C SER A 133 -15.99 8.36 7.10
N TYR A 134 -14.98 7.80 6.42
CA TYR A 134 -13.58 8.20 6.61
C TYR A 134 -12.87 8.64 5.34
N ALA A 135 -12.99 7.91 4.24
CA ALA A 135 -12.22 8.18 3.04
C ALA A 135 -12.88 7.66 1.77
N ASP A 136 -12.73 8.41 0.70
CA ASP A 136 -13.05 8.00 -0.67
C ASP A 136 -11.82 7.38 -1.30
N CYS A 137 -11.94 6.15 -1.79
CA CYS A 137 -10.84 5.40 -2.36
C CYS A 137 -11.10 5.03 -3.84
N SER A 138 -10.05 5.07 -4.65
CA SER A 138 -10.12 4.91 -6.12
C SER A 138 -10.30 3.46 -6.62
N GLY A 139 -10.30 2.49 -5.71
CA GLY A 139 -10.21 1.06 -6.04
C GLY A 139 -8.78 0.53 -6.02
N GLU A 140 -8.64 -0.79 -6.00
CA GLU A 140 -7.34 -1.45 -5.88
C GLU A 140 -6.63 -1.57 -7.24
N LEU A 141 -5.39 -1.09 -7.31
CA LEU A 141 -4.43 -1.49 -8.34
C LEU A 141 -3.75 -2.78 -7.88
N LEU A 142 -3.90 -3.86 -8.65
CA LEU A 142 -3.32 -5.17 -8.39
C LEU A 142 -2.06 -5.36 -9.24
N MET A 143 -0.97 -5.75 -8.60
CA MET A 143 0.33 -6.00 -9.24
C MET A 143 0.96 -7.28 -8.70
N THR A 144 1.71 -7.98 -9.55
CA THR A 144 2.67 -8.98 -9.08
C THR A 144 4.03 -8.32 -8.89
N HIS A 145 4.81 -8.79 -7.92
CA HIS A 145 6.18 -8.34 -7.73
C HIS A 145 7.16 -9.51 -7.73
N THR A 146 8.37 -9.23 -8.16
CA THR A 146 9.51 -10.14 -8.04
C THR A 146 10.68 -9.39 -7.40
N VAL A 147 11.29 -9.95 -6.37
CA VAL A 147 12.47 -9.38 -5.74
C VAL A 147 13.69 -9.63 -6.63
N VAL A 148 14.27 -8.58 -7.17
CA VAL A 148 15.43 -8.67 -8.06
C VAL A 148 16.74 -8.82 -7.28
N LYS A 149 16.82 -8.21 -6.07
CA LYS A 149 18.00 -8.26 -5.21
C LYS A 149 17.58 -8.14 -3.74
N ARG A 150 18.07 -9.04 -2.89
CA ARG A 150 18.00 -8.88 -1.44
C ARG A 150 19.30 -8.25 -0.93
N ASN A 151 19.19 -7.27 -0.05
CA ASN A 151 20.33 -6.85 0.75
C ASN A 151 20.61 -7.96 1.78
N GLN A 152 21.80 -8.52 1.71
CA GLN A 152 22.32 -9.44 2.73
C GLN A 152 22.71 -8.67 3.97
#